data_5f2e387f64285d806342ba35675fb7d3
#
_entry.id   5f2e387f64285d806342ba35675fb7d3
#
_cell.length_a   1.000
_cell.length_b   1.000
_cell.length_c   1.000
_cell.angle_alpha   90.00
_cell.angle_beta   90.00
_cell.angle_gamma   90.00
#
_symmetry.space_group_name_H-M   'P 1'
#
loop_
_entity.id
_entity.type
_entity.pdbx_description
1 polymer ?
#
loop_
_entity_poly.entity_id
_entity_poly.type
_entity_poly.pdbx_seq_one_letter_code
_entity_poly.pdbx_strand_id
1 'polypeptide(L)'
;YDSNPELDAEELKHEFDEDARITIVLGELKRTDLLGVEMCVISPGIPLEAPFVAVLDEAKIPIWSEIQLAYQCAKGRLAAITGTNGKTTTTALTGEIMKAYYESVFVVGNIGIPYTQVAMETEDDSVTVAEVSSFQLETIMDFRPDVSAILNITPDHLNRHHTMECYIAVKESITSNQTEEDTCVLNYDDKVLREFGQSEELKPKVIFFSSRQKLDDGYYLDGDMIYYAKNKKAEAVLDVRELNLLGRHNYENVMAAIAISRAMGVPMETIVKVAKEFKAVEHRIEFVLERSGVKYYNDSKGTNPDAAIQAIRAMPGPTLLIAG
;
A
#
# COMPACT_ATOMS: atom_id res chain seq x y z
N TYR A 1 -20.04 -14.60 -8.69
CA TYR A 1 -21.32 -14.04 -8.21
C TYR A 1 -21.29 -12.52 -8.31
N ASP A 2 -22.39 -11.93 -8.78
CA ASP A 2 -22.63 -10.49 -8.71
C ASP A 2 -24.09 -10.24 -8.27
N SER A 3 -24.29 -9.24 -7.40
CA SER A 3 -25.61 -8.88 -6.89
C SER A 3 -26.51 -8.16 -7.91
N ASN A 4 -25.95 -7.66 -9.00
CA ASN A 4 -26.68 -6.99 -10.06
C ASN A 4 -27.38 -8.02 -10.97
N PRO A 5 -28.73 -8.12 -10.95
CA PRO A 5 -29.46 -9.05 -11.80
C PRO A 5 -29.57 -8.62 -13.27
N GLU A 6 -29.17 -7.37 -13.58
CA GLU A 6 -29.29 -6.80 -14.93
C GLU A 6 -28.06 -7.09 -15.82
N LEU A 7 -27.01 -7.72 -15.24
CA LEU A 7 -25.84 -8.15 -16.00
C LEU A 7 -26.23 -9.31 -16.95
N ASP A 8 -25.57 -9.35 -18.11
CA ASP A 8 -25.75 -10.45 -19.06
C ASP A 8 -24.81 -11.62 -18.71
N ALA A 9 -25.37 -12.70 -18.21
CA ALA A 9 -24.61 -13.89 -17.83
C ALA A 9 -23.93 -14.57 -19.03
N GLU A 10 -24.48 -14.47 -20.23
CA GLU A 10 -23.87 -15.07 -21.41
C GLU A 10 -22.68 -14.21 -21.90
N GLU A 11 -22.78 -12.87 -21.83
CA GLU A 11 -21.66 -11.98 -22.11
C GLU A 11 -20.50 -12.24 -21.14
N LEU A 12 -20.80 -12.34 -19.84
CA LEU A 12 -19.80 -12.68 -18.82
C LEU A 12 -19.14 -14.03 -19.04
N LYS A 13 -19.87 -15.05 -19.53
CA LYS A 13 -19.28 -16.34 -19.85
C LYS A 13 -18.27 -16.27 -20.99
N HIS A 14 -18.52 -15.40 -21.98
CA HIS A 14 -17.57 -15.18 -23.07
C HIS A 14 -16.24 -14.62 -22.57
N GLU A 15 -16.24 -13.78 -21.53
CA GLU A 15 -15.00 -13.26 -20.90
C GLU A 15 -14.15 -14.39 -20.30
N PHE A 16 -14.76 -15.53 -19.95
CA PHE A 16 -14.09 -16.71 -19.39
C PHE A 16 -13.91 -17.85 -20.40
N ASP A 17 -13.86 -17.54 -21.71
CA ASP A 17 -13.68 -18.52 -22.78
C ASP A 17 -14.71 -19.68 -22.71
N GLU A 18 -15.91 -19.42 -22.20
CA GLU A 18 -17.00 -20.40 -21.99
C GLU A 18 -16.55 -21.64 -21.17
N ASP A 19 -15.60 -21.46 -20.23
CA ASP A 19 -15.13 -22.58 -19.40
C ASP A 19 -16.29 -23.20 -18.63
N ALA A 20 -16.57 -24.47 -18.92
CA ALA A 20 -17.68 -25.21 -18.33
C ALA A 20 -17.56 -25.39 -16.78
N ARG A 21 -16.40 -25.12 -16.21
CA ARG A 21 -16.17 -25.11 -14.75
C ARG A 21 -16.69 -23.84 -14.09
N ILE A 22 -16.99 -22.79 -14.84
CA ILE A 22 -17.43 -21.50 -14.32
C ILE A 22 -18.95 -21.42 -14.37
N THR A 23 -19.55 -21.16 -13.21
CA THR A 23 -20.96 -20.87 -13.05
C THR A 23 -21.15 -19.42 -12.65
N ILE A 24 -22.00 -18.69 -13.39
CA ILE A 24 -22.33 -17.29 -13.09
C ILE A 24 -23.65 -17.25 -12.35
N VAL A 25 -23.65 -16.63 -11.17
CA VAL A 25 -24.84 -16.40 -10.33
C VAL A 25 -25.05 -14.90 -10.21
N LEU A 26 -26.21 -14.41 -10.62
CA LEU A 26 -26.58 -12.99 -10.59
C LEU A 26 -27.79 -12.74 -9.68
N GLY A 27 -27.83 -11.57 -9.06
CA GLY A 27 -28.93 -11.16 -8.20
C GLY A 27 -28.83 -11.70 -6.77
N GLU A 28 -29.87 -12.28 -6.22
CA GLU A 28 -29.89 -12.78 -4.85
C GLU A 28 -29.13 -14.12 -4.73
N LEU A 29 -28.09 -14.15 -3.89
CA LEU A 29 -27.35 -15.37 -3.58
C LEU A 29 -28.17 -16.28 -2.66
N LYS A 30 -28.42 -17.48 -3.10
CA LYS A 30 -29.19 -18.49 -2.34
C LYS A 30 -28.25 -19.52 -1.72
N ARG A 31 -28.66 -20.12 -0.61
CA ARG A 31 -27.90 -21.18 0.05
C ARG A 31 -27.67 -22.40 -0.87
N THR A 32 -28.55 -22.62 -1.84
CA THR A 32 -28.40 -23.70 -2.84
C THR A 32 -27.22 -23.42 -3.80
N ASP A 33 -26.92 -22.18 -4.04
CA ASP A 33 -25.81 -21.75 -4.94
C ASP A 33 -24.45 -21.99 -4.30
N LEU A 34 -24.43 -22.21 -2.99
CA LEU A 34 -23.22 -22.47 -2.20
C LEU A 34 -22.90 -23.97 -2.06
N LEU A 35 -23.64 -24.85 -2.71
CA LEU A 35 -23.34 -26.28 -2.65
C LEU A 35 -22.01 -26.61 -3.31
N GLY A 36 -21.07 -27.13 -2.51
CA GLY A 36 -19.71 -27.44 -2.98
C GLY A 36 -18.76 -26.24 -2.99
N VAL A 37 -19.20 -25.07 -2.55
CA VAL A 37 -18.32 -23.90 -2.37
C VAL A 37 -17.53 -24.07 -1.08
N GLU A 38 -16.21 -24.04 -1.18
CA GLU A 38 -15.30 -24.19 -0.04
C GLU A 38 -14.73 -22.85 0.45
N MET A 39 -14.76 -21.81 -0.40
CA MET A 39 -14.20 -20.50 -0.11
C MET A 39 -14.87 -19.42 -0.96
N CYS A 40 -14.98 -18.21 -0.42
CA CYS A 40 -15.35 -17.01 -1.15
C CYS A 40 -14.15 -16.07 -1.24
N VAL A 41 -13.87 -15.55 -2.43
CA VAL A 41 -12.95 -14.43 -2.62
C VAL A 41 -13.76 -13.18 -2.92
N ILE A 42 -13.64 -12.18 -2.05
CA ILE A 42 -14.44 -10.95 -2.14
C ILE A 42 -13.63 -9.80 -2.75
N SER A 43 -14.25 -9.03 -3.64
CA SER A 43 -13.65 -7.80 -4.16
C SER A 43 -13.59 -6.71 -3.08
N PRO A 44 -12.52 -5.90 -3.00
CA PRO A 44 -12.34 -4.91 -1.94
C PRO A 44 -13.45 -3.86 -1.84
N GLY A 45 -14.11 -3.55 -2.98
CA GLY A 45 -15.22 -2.61 -3.03
C GLY A 45 -16.50 -3.08 -2.33
N ILE A 46 -16.63 -4.37 -2.03
CA ILE A 46 -17.83 -4.95 -1.46
C ILE A 46 -17.79 -4.88 0.07
N PRO A 47 -18.80 -4.27 0.73
CA PRO A 47 -18.88 -4.24 2.18
C PRO A 47 -19.10 -5.62 2.80
N LEU A 48 -18.48 -5.88 3.94
CA LEU A 48 -18.71 -7.14 4.68
C LEU A 48 -20.11 -7.23 5.28
N GLU A 49 -20.84 -6.10 5.36
CA GLU A 49 -22.23 -6.03 5.77
C GLU A 49 -23.21 -6.28 4.60
N ALA A 50 -22.71 -6.56 3.40
CA ALA A 50 -23.58 -6.88 2.26
C ALA A 50 -24.44 -8.11 2.57
N PRO A 51 -25.73 -8.12 2.20
CA PRO A 51 -26.66 -9.17 2.58
C PRO A 51 -26.20 -10.60 2.24
N PHE A 52 -25.49 -10.76 1.13
CA PHE A 52 -25.01 -12.08 0.73
C PHE A 52 -23.86 -12.59 1.61
N VAL A 53 -23.12 -11.71 2.29
CA VAL A 53 -22.05 -12.08 3.22
C VAL A 53 -22.64 -12.85 4.40
N ALA A 54 -23.81 -12.44 4.90
CA ALA A 54 -24.52 -13.18 5.95
C ALA A 54 -24.86 -14.62 5.51
N VAL A 55 -25.19 -14.83 4.24
CA VAL A 55 -25.45 -16.19 3.70
C VAL A 55 -24.19 -17.05 3.70
N LEU A 56 -23.01 -16.44 3.42
CA LEU A 56 -21.71 -17.12 3.50
C LEU A 56 -21.36 -17.48 4.95
N ASP A 57 -21.57 -16.54 5.88
CA ASP A 57 -21.30 -16.75 7.32
C ASP A 57 -22.17 -17.86 7.91
N GLU A 58 -23.47 -17.88 7.59
CA GLU A 58 -24.37 -18.95 7.99
C GLU A 58 -23.95 -20.32 7.43
N ALA A 59 -23.38 -20.33 6.22
CA ALA A 59 -22.86 -21.53 5.59
C ALA A 59 -21.45 -21.90 6.09
N LYS A 60 -20.80 -21.04 6.91
CA LYS A 60 -19.44 -21.17 7.40
C LYS A 60 -18.39 -21.24 6.27
N ILE A 61 -18.63 -20.53 5.19
CA ILE A 61 -17.69 -20.43 4.08
C ILE A 61 -16.68 -19.35 4.41
N PRO A 62 -15.36 -19.63 4.44
CA PRO A 62 -14.34 -18.64 4.70
C PRO A 62 -14.32 -17.58 3.58
N ILE A 63 -14.15 -16.31 3.99
CA ILE A 63 -14.11 -15.17 3.09
C ILE A 63 -12.68 -14.64 3.08
N TRP A 64 -12.09 -14.60 1.90
CA TRP A 64 -10.74 -14.07 1.65
C TRP A 64 -10.81 -12.83 0.78
N SER A 65 -9.90 -11.90 1.01
CA SER A 65 -9.63 -10.84 0.03
C SER A 65 -8.84 -11.42 -1.15
N GLU A 66 -8.85 -10.73 -2.29
CA GLU A 66 -8.06 -11.15 -3.44
C GLU A 66 -6.55 -11.12 -3.14
N ILE A 67 -6.11 -10.23 -2.20
CA ILE A 67 -4.70 -10.17 -1.82
C ILE A 67 -4.29 -11.37 -0.95
N GLN A 68 -5.20 -11.90 -0.14
CA GLN A 68 -5.00 -13.13 0.61
C GLN A 68 -4.87 -14.32 -0.35
N LEU A 69 -5.74 -14.41 -1.37
CA LEU A 69 -5.66 -15.46 -2.39
C LEU A 69 -4.34 -15.37 -3.17
N ALA A 70 -3.97 -14.18 -3.60
CA ALA A 70 -2.72 -13.96 -4.32
C ALA A 70 -1.51 -14.38 -3.50
N TYR A 71 -1.47 -14.03 -2.21
CA TYR A 71 -0.42 -14.42 -1.29
C TYR A 71 -0.27 -15.94 -1.17
N GLN A 72 -1.39 -16.68 -1.13
CA GLN A 72 -1.37 -18.14 -1.09
C GLN A 72 -0.82 -18.79 -2.37
N CYS A 73 -0.98 -18.13 -3.50
CA CYS A 73 -0.52 -18.64 -4.79
C CYS A 73 0.90 -18.18 -5.16
N ALA A 74 1.35 -17.08 -4.57
CA ALA A 74 2.63 -16.46 -4.90
C ALA A 74 3.79 -17.11 -4.15
N LYS A 75 4.97 -16.94 -4.71
CA LYS A 75 6.24 -17.32 -4.14
C LYS A 75 7.18 -16.12 -3.98
N GLY A 76 8.32 -16.34 -3.34
CA GLY A 76 9.33 -15.32 -3.14
C GLY A 76 9.05 -14.41 -1.96
N ARG A 77 9.60 -13.20 -1.99
CA ARG A 77 9.57 -12.24 -0.89
C ARG A 77 8.57 -11.14 -1.14
N LEU A 78 7.90 -10.70 -0.09
CA LEU A 78 6.83 -9.70 -0.17
C LEU A 78 7.14 -8.46 0.69
N ALA A 79 7.12 -7.29 0.07
CA ALA A 79 7.01 -6.00 0.74
C ALA A 79 5.58 -5.45 0.57
N ALA A 80 4.84 -5.21 1.66
CA ALA A 80 3.47 -4.73 1.64
C ALA A 80 3.34 -3.35 2.27
N ILE A 81 2.71 -2.41 1.55
CA ILE A 81 2.68 -0.99 1.91
C ILE A 81 1.23 -0.53 2.05
N THR A 82 0.87 -0.05 3.25
CA THR A 82 -0.42 0.57 3.53
C THR A 82 -0.27 1.96 4.16
N GLY A 83 -1.37 2.61 4.41
CA GLY A 83 -1.46 3.95 4.99
C GLY A 83 -2.66 4.69 4.44
N THR A 84 -2.98 5.84 4.98
CA THR A 84 -4.03 6.70 4.39
C THR A 84 -3.49 7.33 3.11
N ASN A 85 -2.36 8.02 3.19
CA ASN A 85 -1.73 8.75 2.08
C ASN A 85 -0.30 8.23 1.81
N GLY A 86 0.21 8.46 0.59
CA GLY A 86 1.59 8.15 0.22
C GLY A 86 1.85 6.74 -0.31
N LYS A 87 0.89 5.82 -0.19
CA LYS A 87 1.03 4.43 -0.64
C LYS A 87 1.60 4.30 -2.06
N THR A 88 0.93 4.92 -3.03
CA THR A 88 1.28 4.84 -4.46
C THR A 88 2.72 5.29 -4.73
N THR A 89 3.11 6.45 -4.18
CA THR A 89 4.47 6.99 -4.37
C THR A 89 5.51 6.06 -3.73
N THR A 90 5.25 5.60 -2.51
CA THR A 90 6.17 4.70 -1.79
C THR A 90 6.28 3.35 -2.50
N THR A 91 5.17 2.77 -2.95
CA THR A 91 5.15 1.49 -3.68
C THR A 91 5.89 1.60 -5.01
N ALA A 92 5.62 2.67 -5.79
CA ALA A 92 6.29 2.89 -7.06
C ALA A 92 7.80 3.08 -6.90
N LEU A 93 8.24 3.94 -5.96
CA LEU A 93 9.66 4.16 -5.68
C LEU A 93 10.34 2.87 -5.19
N THR A 94 9.70 2.15 -4.25
CA THR A 94 10.22 0.87 -3.77
C THR A 94 10.35 -0.13 -4.92
N GLY A 95 9.34 -0.22 -5.79
CA GLY A 95 9.37 -1.07 -6.97
C GLY A 95 10.54 -0.76 -7.90
N GLU A 96 10.79 0.52 -8.22
CA GLU A 96 11.93 0.91 -9.05
C GLU A 96 13.27 0.61 -8.38
N ILE A 97 13.38 0.77 -7.06
CA ILE A 97 14.58 0.38 -6.31
C ILE A 97 14.80 -1.15 -6.39
N MET A 98 13.73 -1.95 -6.22
CA MET A 98 13.82 -3.41 -6.33
C MET A 98 14.25 -3.84 -7.74
N LYS A 99 13.65 -3.30 -8.80
CA LYS A 99 14.00 -3.57 -10.20
C LYS A 99 15.44 -3.22 -10.55
N ALA A 100 16.04 -2.26 -9.86
CA ALA A 100 17.44 -1.90 -10.06
C ALA A 100 18.42 -2.92 -9.44
N TYR A 101 17.93 -3.86 -8.65
CA TYR A 101 18.78 -4.82 -7.93
C TYR A 101 18.38 -6.28 -8.13
N TYR A 102 17.09 -6.59 -8.20
CA TYR A 102 16.56 -7.94 -8.40
C TYR A 102 16.10 -8.15 -9.85
N GLU A 103 16.26 -9.35 -10.37
CA GLU A 103 15.87 -9.69 -11.74
C GLU A 103 14.36 -9.90 -11.90
N SER A 104 13.71 -10.50 -10.90
CA SER A 104 12.27 -10.79 -10.90
C SER A 104 11.54 -9.90 -9.88
N VAL A 105 10.86 -8.86 -10.36
CA VAL A 105 10.16 -7.90 -9.51
C VAL A 105 8.75 -7.61 -10.02
N PHE A 106 7.77 -7.76 -9.14
CA PHE A 106 6.37 -7.48 -9.39
C PHE A 106 5.89 -6.31 -8.51
N VAL A 107 5.30 -5.30 -9.12
CA VAL A 107 4.68 -4.15 -8.42
C VAL A 107 3.18 -4.24 -8.63
N VAL A 108 2.42 -4.45 -7.55
CA VAL A 108 1.05 -4.96 -7.63
C VAL A 108 0.13 -4.37 -6.56
N GLY A 109 -1.13 -4.74 -6.60
CA GLY A 109 -2.10 -4.54 -5.52
C GLY A 109 -3.15 -3.49 -5.84
N ASN A 110 -3.44 -2.60 -4.90
CA ASN A 110 -4.48 -1.58 -5.01
C ASN A 110 -4.26 -0.58 -6.16
N ILE A 111 -3.08 -0.55 -6.75
CA ILE A 111 -2.72 0.21 -7.95
C ILE A 111 -2.06 -0.68 -8.99
N GLY A 112 -2.21 -0.29 -10.25
CA GLY A 112 -1.57 -0.99 -11.36
C GLY A 112 -2.16 -2.38 -11.61
N ILE A 113 -1.32 -3.40 -11.52
CA ILE A 113 -1.68 -4.79 -11.80
C ILE A 113 -2.22 -5.46 -10.53
N PRO A 114 -3.39 -6.12 -10.57
CA PRO A 114 -3.86 -6.93 -9.45
C PRO A 114 -2.85 -8.01 -9.07
N TYR A 115 -2.64 -8.24 -7.77
CA TYR A 115 -1.67 -9.25 -7.34
C TYR A 115 -2.06 -10.65 -7.80
N THR A 116 -3.35 -10.97 -7.85
CA THR A 116 -3.87 -12.24 -8.37
C THR A 116 -3.50 -12.51 -9.82
N GLN A 117 -3.32 -11.46 -10.64
CA GLN A 117 -2.98 -11.61 -12.06
C GLN A 117 -1.59 -12.21 -12.27
N VAL A 118 -0.64 -11.90 -11.37
CA VAL A 118 0.77 -12.31 -11.51
C VAL A 118 1.21 -13.33 -10.45
N ALA A 119 0.37 -13.66 -9.49
CA ALA A 119 0.75 -14.50 -8.35
C ALA A 119 1.33 -15.86 -8.79
N MET A 120 0.77 -16.45 -9.85
CA MET A 120 1.25 -17.72 -10.40
C MET A 120 2.51 -17.59 -11.27
N GLU A 121 2.95 -16.38 -11.59
CA GLU A 121 4.16 -16.11 -12.36
C GLU A 121 5.39 -15.90 -11.46
N THR A 122 5.15 -15.73 -10.14
CA THR A 122 6.23 -15.52 -9.17
C THR A 122 6.97 -16.82 -8.89
N GLU A 123 8.28 -16.72 -8.67
CA GLU A 123 9.18 -17.80 -8.33
C GLU A 123 9.85 -17.54 -6.96
N ASP A 124 10.62 -18.48 -6.44
CA ASP A 124 11.21 -18.40 -5.10
C ASP A 124 12.20 -17.22 -4.93
N ASP A 125 12.79 -16.73 -6.01
CA ASP A 125 13.68 -15.58 -6.05
C ASP A 125 12.98 -14.25 -6.40
N SER A 126 11.69 -14.29 -6.65
CA SER A 126 10.89 -13.10 -6.96
C SER A 126 10.74 -12.17 -5.76
N VAL A 127 10.64 -10.88 -6.05
CA VAL A 127 10.32 -9.83 -5.07
C VAL A 127 9.02 -9.15 -5.49
N THR A 128 8.02 -9.21 -4.63
CA THR A 128 6.75 -8.53 -4.82
C THR A 128 6.68 -7.29 -3.95
N VAL A 129 6.30 -6.16 -4.53
CA VAL A 129 6.00 -4.91 -3.83
C VAL A 129 4.52 -4.61 -4.01
N ALA A 130 3.75 -4.76 -2.94
CA ALA A 130 2.30 -4.65 -2.98
C ALA A 130 1.80 -3.36 -2.29
N GLU A 131 1.01 -2.56 -3.01
CA GLU A 131 0.17 -1.55 -2.38
C GLU A 131 -1.07 -2.21 -1.81
N VAL A 132 -1.34 -2.02 -0.51
CA VAL A 132 -2.47 -2.68 0.17
C VAL A 132 -3.40 -1.64 0.78
N SER A 133 -4.67 -1.66 0.37
CA SER A 133 -5.73 -0.84 0.95
C SER A 133 -6.24 -1.44 2.28
N SER A 134 -6.95 -0.62 3.07
CA SER A 134 -7.62 -1.13 4.26
C SER A 134 -8.70 -2.17 3.93
N PHE A 135 -9.40 -2.02 2.81
CA PHE A 135 -10.45 -2.96 2.39
C PHE A 135 -9.89 -4.36 2.08
N GLN A 136 -8.71 -4.41 1.46
CA GLN A 136 -8.00 -5.68 1.21
C GLN A 136 -7.53 -6.36 2.50
N LEU A 137 -7.24 -5.58 3.56
CA LEU A 137 -6.81 -6.10 4.85
C LEU A 137 -7.95 -6.63 5.72
N GLU A 138 -9.23 -6.30 5.42
CA GLU A 138 -10.37 -6.71 6.25
C GLU A 138 -10.54 -8.24 6.36
N THR A 139 -10.10 -8.98 5.36
CA THR A 139 -10.30 -10.44 5.28
C THR A 139 -9.00 -11.19 4.96
N ILE A 140 -7.87 -10.69 5.45
CA ILE A 140 -6.62 -11.45 5.48
C ILE A 140 -6.68 -12.51 6.59
N MET A 141 -6.00 -13.63 6.38
CA MET A 141 -5.90 -14.72 7.36
C MET A 141 -4.45 -14.96 7.79
N ASP A 142 -3.62 -15.43 6.89
CA ASP A 142 -2.21 -15.75 7.13
C ASP A 142 -1.27 -14.92 6.25
N PHE A 143 -1.78 -13.82 5.68
CA PHE A 143 -0.99 -12.84 4.94
C PHE A 143 0.18 -12.33 5.79
N ARG A 144 1.40 -12.63 5.37
CA ARG A 144 2.63 -12.32 6.10
C ARG A 144 3.66 -11.72 5.15
N PRO A 145 3.80 -10.41 5.05
CA PRO A 145 4.88 -9.78 4.31
C PRO A 145 6.22 -9.91 5.07
N ASP A 146 7.34 -10.10 4.36
CA ASP A 146 8.70 -10.01 4.95
C ASP A 146 8.98 -8.59 5.46
N VAL A 147 8.46 -7.59 4.74
CA VAL A 147 8.52 -6.19 5.16
C VAL A 147 7.15 -5.56 4.99
N SER A 148 6.57 -5.08 6.08
CA SER A 148 5.37 -4.25 6.06
C SER A 148 5.72 -2.76 6.26
N ALA A 149 4.85 -1.87 5.76
CA ALA A 149 4.94 -0.45 6.06
C ALA A 149 3.55 0.16 6.28
N ILE A 150 3.41 0.99 7.31
CA ILE A 150 2.23 1.83 7.55
C ILE A 150 2.70 3.28 7.56
N LEU A 151 2.33 4.04 6.51
CA LEU A 151 2.91 5.36 6.27
C LEU A 151 2.31 6.46 7.15
N ASN A 152 1.03 6.39 7.39
CA ASN A 152 0.26 7.32 8.23
C ASN A 152 -1.17 6.80 8.41
N ILE A 153 -1.85 7.25 9.46
CA ILE A 153 -3.27 6.98 9.71
C ILE A 153 -3.98 8.30 10.00
N THR A 154 -4.72 8.81 9.04
CA THR A 154 -5.58 9.99 9.17
C THR A 154 -7.01 9.62 8.79
N PRO A 155 -8.05 10.34 9.28
CA PRO A 155 -9.44 9.99 9.01
C PRO A 155 -9.73 9.86 7.51
N ASP A 156 -10.14 8.67 7.10
CA ASP A 156 -10.57 8.34 5.75
C ASP A 156 -11.47 7.09 5.78
N HIS A 157 -12.32 6.93 4.78
CA HIS A 157 -13.17 5.74 4.64
C HIS A 157 -14.02 5.36 5.87
N LEU A 158 -14.40 6.34 6.72
CA LEU A 158 -15.20 6.08 7.93
C LEU A 158 -16.64 5.66 7.61
N ASN A 159 -17.11 5.90 6.41
CA ASN A 159 -18.36 5.34 5.91
C ASN A 159 -18.31 3.80 5.77
N ARG A 160 -17.11 3.20 5.66
CA ARG A 160 -16.88 1.75 5.59
C ARG A 160 -16.43 1.20 6.94
N HIS A 161 -15.46 1.82 7.58
CA HIS A 161 -14.87 1.32 8.83
C HIS A 161 -15.60 1.79 10.09
N HIS A 162 -16.59 2.67 9.95
CA HIS A 162 -17.46 3.25 11.01
C HIS A 162 -16.71 4.11 12.02
N THR A 163 -15.61 3.64 12.60
CA THR A 163 -14.81 4.36 13.60
C THR A 163 -13.32 4.42 13.23
N MET A 164 -12.61 5.37 13.84
CA MET A 164 -11.14 5.43 13.68
C MET A 164 -10.46 4.21 14.28
N GLU A 165 -10.97 3.69 15.38
CA GLU A 165 -10.42 2.50 16.05
C GLU A 165 -10.48 1.29 15.12
N CYS A 166 -11.60 1.07 14.42
CA CYS A 166 -11.71 0.01 13.42
C CYS A 166 -10.75 0.22 12.24
N TYR A 167 -10.65 1.47 11.74
CA TYR A 167 -9.74 1.79 10.65
C TYR A 167 -8.27 1.57 11.02
N ILE A 168 -7.87 1.95 12.23
CA ILE A 168 -6.54 1.72 12.79
C ILE A 168 -6.26 0.22 12.87
N ALA A 169 -7.14 -0.54 13.54
CA ALA A 169 -6.98 -1.99 13.73
C ALA A 169 -6.84 -2.73 12.40
N VAL A 170 -7.63 -2.35 11.39
CA VAL A 170 -7.52 -2.96 10.05
C VAL A 170 -6.18 -2.65 9.39
N LYS A 171 -5.63 -1.44 9.53
CA LYS A 171 -4.31 -1.16 8.95
C LYS A 171 -3.17 -1.85 9.71
N GLU A 172 -3.26 -1.91 11.03
CA GLU A 172 -2.29 -2.60 11.88
C GLU A 172 -2.27 -4.11 11.63
N SER A 173 -3.40 -4.69 11.18
CA SER A 173 -3.49 -6.12 10.87
C SER A 173 -2.51 -6.60 9.80
N ILE A 174 -1.93 -5.70 9.00
CA ILE A 174 -0.86 -6.05 8.04
C ILE A 174 0.33 -6.74 8.71
N THR A 175 0.51 -6.55 10.02
CA THR A 175 1.59 -7.14 10.82
C THR A 175 1.17 -8.39 11.59
N SER A 176 -0.13 -8.79 11.57
CA SER A 176 -0.69 -9.79 12.48
C SER A 176 0.01 -11.15 12.42
N ASN A 177 0.52 -11.53 11.26
CA ASN A 177 1.22 -12.81 11.06
C ASN A 177 2.74 -12.65 10.98
N GLN A 178 3.26 -11.43 11.09
CA GLN A 178 4.71 -11.20 11.11
C GLN A 178 5.34 -11.74 12.39
N THR A 179 6.60 -12.09 12.29
CA THR A 179 7.43 -12.64 13.37
C THR A 179 8.64 -11.75 13.62
N GLU A 180 9.52 -12.13 14.53
CA GLU A 180 10.79 -11.44 14.81
C GLU A 180 11.79 -11.45 13.63
N GLU A 181 11.54 -12.27 12.62
CA GLU A 181 12.35 -12.31 11.39
C GLU A 181 11.99 -11.18 10.44
N ASP A 182 10.74 -10.73 10.50
CA ASP A 182 10.15 -9.74 9.61
C ASP A 182 10.45 -8.30 10.07
N THR A 183 10.13 -7.34 9.22
CA THR A 183 10.34 -5.91 9.52
C THR A 183 9.05 -5.11 9.31
N CYS A 184 8.77 -4.17 10.21
CA CYS A 184 7.68 -3.20 10.07
C CYS A 184 8.24 -1.78 10.04
N VAL A 185 7.93 -1.01 8.99
CA VAL A 185 8.35 0.38 8.79
C VAL A 185 7.21 1.31 9.17
N LEU A 186 7.44 2.21 10.12
CA LEU A 186 6.42 3.06 10.72
C LEU A 186 6.82 4.53 10.79
N ASN A 187 5.86 5.42 10.60
CA ASN A 187 6.03 6.86 10.77
C ASN A 187 6.02 7.25 12.26
N TYR A 188 7.14 7.70 12.78
CA TYR A 188 7.26 8.14 14.18
C TYR A 188 6.49 9.43 14.48
N ASP A 189 6.25 10.26 13.46
CA ASP A 189 5.51 11.53 13.60
C ASP A 189 4.00 11.31 13.74
N ASP A 190 3.50 10.16 13.32
CA ASP A 190 2.13 9.71 13.58
C ASP A 190 2.05 9.11 14.99
N LYS A 191 1.18 9.69 15.83
CA LYS A 191 1.07 9.27 17.25
C LYS A 191 0.61 7.82 17.37
N VAL A 192 -0.37 7.40 16.54
CA VAL A 192 -0.92 6.04 16.57
C VAL A 192 0.17 5.04 16.20
N LEU A 193 0.88 5.27 15.11
CA LEU A 193 1.94 4.39 14.63
C LEU A 193 3.15 4.34 15.56
N ARG A 194 3.47 5.46 16.22
CA ARG A 194 4.54 5.49 17.21
C ARG A 194 4.18 4.64 18.43
N GLU A 195 2.97 4.77 18.96
CA GLU A 195 2.49 3.97 20.09
C GLU A 195 2.43 2.48 19.72
N PHE A 196 1.92 2.17 18.51
CA PHE A 196 1.88 0.81 17.98
C PHE A 196 3.28 0.19 17.85
N GLY A 197 4.24 0.92 17.25
CA GLY A 197 5.60 0.42 17.05
C GLY A 197 6.44 0.32 18.34
N GLN A 198 5.97 0.91 19.44
CA GLN A 198 6.59 0.79 20.76
C GLN A 198 5.92 -0.28 21.63
N SER A 199 4.87 -0.94 21.14
CA SER A 199 4.18 -2.01 21.85
C SER A 199 5.04 -3.26 21.95
N GLU A 200 5.09 -3.87 23.12
CA GLU A 200 5.75 -5.16 23.37
C GLU A 200 5.03 -6.34 22.66
N GLU A 201 3.80 -6.14 22.21
CA GLU A 201 3.01 -7.15 21.49
C GLU A 201 3.38 -7.24 20.02
N LEU A 202 3.98 -6.19 19.46
CA LEU A 202 4.40 -6.14 18.06
C LEU A 202 5.67 -6.96 17.85
N LYS A 203 5.57 -8.03 17.08
CA LYS A 203 6.65 -9.02 16.90
C LYS A 203 7.76 -8.60 15.94
N PRO A 204 7.45 -8.01 14.74
CA PRO A 204 8.50 -7.69 13.76
C PRO A 204 9.45 -6.62 14.27
N LYS A 205 10.64 -6.57 13.69
CA LYS A 205 11.60 -5.50 13.92
C LYS A 205 11.04 -4.18 13.42
N VAL A 206 10.94 -3.18 14.29
CA VAL A 206 10.42 -1.87 13.91
C VAL A 206 11.56 -0.98 13.41
N ILE A 207 11.34 -0.36 12.24
CA ILE A 207 12.16 0.73 11.71
C ILE A 207 11.28 1.96 11.63
N PHE A 208 11.61 2.98 12.43
CA PHE A 208 10.92 4.26 12.36
C PHE A 208 11.52 5.20 11.32
N PHE A 209 10.67 6.06 10.75
CA PHE A 209 11.10 7.25 10.04
C PHE A 209 10.39 8.50 10.57
N SER A 210 11.06 9.66 10.50
CA SER A 210 10.51 10.95 10.96
C SER A 210 11.00 12.10 10.08
N SER A 211 10.10 13.00 9.72
CA SER A 211 10.44 14.25 9.05
C SER A 211 10.50 15.45 10.01
N ARG A 212 10.18 15.27 11.29
CA ARG A 212 10.02 16.36 12.26
C ARG A 212 11.00 16.32 13.40
N GLN A 213 11.61 15.18 13.67
CA GLN A 213 12.53 15.04 14.81
C GLN A 213 13.62 14.00 14.52
N LYS A 214 14.77 14.19 15.19
CA LYS A 214 15.88 13.25 15.13
C LYS A 214 15.52 11.99 15.90
N LEU A 215 15.90 10.85 15.36
CA LEU A 215 15.72 9.55 15.98
C LEU A 215 17.08 9.00 16.43
N ASP A 216 17.08 8.25 17.53
CA ASP A 216 18.25 7.50 17.99
C ASP A 216 18.47 6.23 17.15
N ASP A 217 17.37 5.66 16.64
CA ASP A 217 17.32 4.51 15.71
C ASP A 217 16.26 4.75 14.64
N GLY A 218 16.63 4.62 13.36
CA GLY A 218 15.73 4.81 12.22
C GLY A 218 16.18 5.90 11.24
N TYR A 219 15.28 6.31 10.37
CA TYR A 219 15.54 7.34 9.36
C TYR A 219 14.92 8.66 9.79
N TYR A 220 15.64 9.78 9.60
CA TYR A 220 15.06 11.09 9.90
C TYR A 220 15.59 12.18 8.98
N LEU A 221 14.77 13.22 8.82
CA LEU A 221 15.13 14.44 8.09
C LEU A 221 15.65 15.48 9.08
N ASP A 222 16.84 16.04 8.81
CA ASP A 222 17.40 17.21 9.52
C ASP A 222 17.87 18.23 8.50
N GLY A 223 17.23 19.40 8.48
CA GLY A 223 17.41 20.37 7.39
C GLY A 223 16.98 19.75 6.04
N ASP A 224 17.90 19.70 5.11
CA ASP A 224 17.73 19.12 3.78
C ASP A 224 18.35 17.72 3.65
N MET A 225 18.81 17.12 4.74
CA MET A 225 19.52 15.85 4.71
C MET A 225 18.71 14.74 5.42
N ILE A 226 18.52 13.61 4.74
CA ILE A 226 18.04 12.37 5.35
C ILE A 226 19.22 11.64 5.97
N TYR A 227 19.07 11.27 7.24
CA TYR A 227 20.03 10.49 8.01
C TYR A 227 19.46 9.12 8.35
N TYR A 228 20.34 8.14 8.46
CA TYR A 228 20.06 6.88 9.16
C TYR A 228 20.81 6.90 10.49
N ALA A 229 20.10 6.66 11.59
CA ALA A 229 20.68 6.51 12.90
C ALA A 229 20.58 5.08 13.40
N LYS A 230 21.58 4.62 14.11
CA LYS A 230 21.58 3.38 14.87
C LYS A 230 22.39 3.57 16.15
N ASN A 231 21.77 3.29 17.30
CA ASN A 231 22.39 3.49 18.61
C ASN A 231 22.98 4.91 18.77
N LYS A 232 22.22 5.94 18.36
CA LYS A 232 22.61 7.38 18.39
C LYS A 232 23.75 7.78 17.46
N LYS A 233 24.24 6.88 16.63
CA LYS A 233 25.21 7.21 15.57
C LYS A 233 24.47 7.43 14.27
N ALA A 234 24.58 8.62 13.72
CA ALA A 234 23.90 9.01 12.50
C ALA A 234 24.86 9.08 11.32
N GLU A 235 24.41 8.59 10.18
CA GLU A 235 25.09 8.66 8.89
C GLU A 235 24.19 9.39 7.89
N ALA A 236 24.78 10.32 7.11
CA ALA A 236 24.05 11.00 6.04
C ALA A 236 23.76 10.02 4.90
N VAL A 237 22.50 10.02 4.43
CA VAL A 237 22.02 9.10 3.39
C VAL A 237 21.75 9.83 2.08
N LEU A 238 20.94 10.90 2.11
CA LEU A 238 20.46 11.56 0.89
C LEU A 238 20.08 13.01 1.16
N ASP A 239 20.55 13.92 0.31
CA ASP A 239 20.11 15.31 0.28
C ASP A 239 18.79 15.42 -0.50
N VAL A 240 17.72 15.88 0.15
CA VAL A 240 16.40 15.96 -0.48
C VAL A 240 16.31 16.97 -1.63
N ARG A 241 17.27 17.89 -1.75
CA ARG A 241 17.39 18.83 -2.87
C ARG A 241 17.79 18.14 -4.17
N GLU A 242 18.33 16.93 -4.09
CA GLU A 242 18.67 16.10 -5.24
C GLU A 242 17.48 15.25 -5.73
N LEU A 243 16.34 15.30 -5.03
CA LEU A 243 15.13 14.57 -5.41
C LEU A 243 14.29 15.37 -6.42
N ASN A 244 13.60 14.65 -7.30
CA ASN A 244 12.58 15.24 -8.17
C ASN A 244 11.19 15.32 -7.46
N LEU A 245 11.08 14.78 -6.25
CA LEU A 245 9.86 14.81 -5.44
C LEU A 245 9.85 16.05 -4.55
N LEU A 246 8.71 16.75 -4.52
CA LEU A 246 8.54 17.97 -3.73
C LEU A 246 7.71 17.73 -2.47
N GLY A 247 8.11 18.41 -1.40
CA GLY A 247 7.32 18.49 -0.18
C GLY A 247 7.67 17.43 0.87
N ARG A 248 7.47 17.81 2.12
CA ARG A 248 7.86 17.01 3.29
C ARG A 248 7.22 15.61 3.30
N HIS A 249 5.94 15.51 2.91
CA HIS A 249 5.25 14.24 2.81
C HIS A 249 5.90 13.28 1.80
N ASN A 250 6.48 13.81 0.72
CA ASN A 250 7.24 13.00 -0.22
C ASN A 250 8.60 12.58 0.35
N TYR A 251 9.23 13.41 1.17
CA TYR A 251 10.45 13.00 1.88
C TYR A 251 10.17 11.89 2.89
N GLU A 252 8.99 11.88 3.52
CA GLU A 252 8.50 10.76 4.33
C GLU A 252 8.31 9.48 3.48
N ASN A 253 7.69 9.59 2.31
CA ASN A 253 7.54 8.47 1.37
C ASN A 253 8.90 7.92 0.92
N VAL A 254 9.88 8.80 0.66
CA VAL A 254 11.25 8.41 0.30
C VAL A 254 11.94 7.69 1.46
N MET A 255 11.85 8.21 2.69
CA MET A 255 12.44 7.55 3.87
C MET A 255 11.82 6.16 4.10
N ALA A 256 10.51 6.02 3.93
CA ALA A 256 9.83 4.73 4.01
C ALA A 256 10.35 3.77 2.93
N ALA A 257 10.44 4.22 1.67
CA ALA A 257 10.96 3.40 0.57
C ALA A 257 12.42 2.98 0.78
N ILE A 258 13.27 3.88 1.30
CA ILE A 258 14.66 3.57 1.70
C ILE A 258 14.67 2.47 2.77
N ALA A 259 13.85 2.62 3.83
CA ALA A 259 13.79 1.67 4.94
C ALA A 259 13.32 0.29 4.47
N ILE A 260 12.24 0.22 3.67
CA ILE A 260 11.72 -1.02 3.08
C ILE A 260 12.78 -1.68 2.21
N SER A 261 13.37 -0.93 1.28
CA SER A 261 14.35 -1.47 0.33
C SER A 261 15.60 -1.97 1.03
N ARG A 262 16.05 -1.27 2.06
CA ARG A 262 17.20 -1.70 2.88
C ARG A 262 16.89 -2.97 3.66
N ALA A 263 15.68 -3.10 4.25
CA ALA A 263 15.22 -4.29 4.94
C ALA A 263 15.10 -5.48 3.98
N MET A 264 14.72 -5.23 2.72
CA MET A 264 14.71 -6.24 1.65
C MET A 264 16.10 -6.61 1.14
N GLY A 265 17.17 -5.96 1.61
CA GLY A 265 18.56 -6.33 1.29
C GLY A 265 19.20 -5.54 0.15
N VAL A 266 18.54 -4.50 -0.38
CA VAL A 266 19.12 -3.66 -1.44
C VAL A 266 20.27 -2.81 -0.88
N PRO A 267 21.43 -2.71 -1.55
CA PRO A 267 22.52 -1.84 -1.15
C PRO A 267 22.14 -0.36 -1.15
N MET A 268 22.62 0.41 -0.15
CA MET A 268 22.25 1.82 -0.01
C MET A 268 22.66 2.67 -1.24
N GLU A 269 23.74 2.34 -1.89
CA GLU A 269 24.20 3.02 -3.11
C GLU A 269 23.15 2.93 -4.23
N THR A 270 22.58 1.72 -4.46
CA THR A 270 21.50 1.50 -5.44
C THR A 270 20.24 2.26 -5.04
N ILE A 271 19.87 2.22 -3.75
CA ILE A 271 18.68 2.92 -3.23
C ILE A 271 18.79 4.43 -3.49
N VAL A 272 19.91 5.05 -3.10
CA VAL A 272 20.13 6.49 -3.24
C VAL A 272 20.15 6.91 -4.71
N LYS A 273 20.80 6.12 -5.57
CA LYS A 273 20.84 6.38 -7.02
C LYS A 273 19.43 6.43 -7.60
N VAL A 274 18.64 5.38 -7.37
CA VAL A 274 17.27 5.29 -7.92
C VAL A 274 16.38 6.39 -7.33
N ALA A 275 16.49 6.68 -6.03
CA ALA A 275 15.69 7.73 -5.39
C ALA A 275 15.93 9.12 -6.01
N LYS A 276 17.15 9.45 -6.39
CA LYS A 276 17.50 10.71 -7.10
C LYS A 276 16.94 10.77 -8.52
N GLU A 277 16.89 9.63 -9.21
CA GLU A 277 16.41 9.53 -10.60
C GLU A 277 14.89 9.42 -10.68
N PHE A 278 14.23 9.00 -9.61
CA PHE A 278 12.79 8.75 -9.57
C PHE A 278 11.99 10.04 -9.80
N LYS A 279 11.00 9.95 -10.68
CA LYS A 279 10.07 11.05 -10.99
C LYS A 279 8.74 10.82 -10.27
N ALA A 280 7.99 11.92 -10.05
CA ALA A 280 6.66 11.83 -9.49
C ALA A 280 5.76 10.87 -10.31
N VAL A 281 4.92 10.12 -9.60
CA VAL A 281 3.90 9.29 -10.23
C VAL A 281 2.89 10.20 -10.92
N GLU A 282 2.42 9.79 -12.09
CA GLU A 282 1.37 10.53 -12.83
C GLU A 282 0.20 10.89 -11.90
N HIS A 283 -0.28 12.12 -12.04
CA HIS A 283 -1.38 12.67 -11.26
C HIS A 283 -1.13 12.87 -9.75
N ARG A 284 0.15 12.82 -9.30
CA ARG A 284 0.58 13.10 -7.91
C ARG A 284 1.61 14.21 -7.88
N ILE A 285 1.14 15.46 -7.72
CA ILE A 285 1.99 16.69 -7.79
C ILE A 285 2.88 16.64 -9.03
N GLU A 286 2.34 16.10 -10.09
CA GLU A 286 3.01 15.91 -11.35
C GLU A 286 3.25 17.25 -12.02
N PHE A 287 4.52 17.59 -12.30
CA PHE A 287 4.83 18.76 -13.11
C PHE A 287 4.38 18.53 -14.55
N VAL A 288 3.44 19.34 -15.02
CA VAL A 288 2.87 19.22 -16.36
C VAL A 288 3.64 20.09 -17.36
N LEU A 289 3.73 21.41 -17.07
CA LEU A 289 4.43 22.37 -17.92
C LEU A 289 4.71 23.69 -17.19
N GLU A 290 5.56 24.51 -17.79
CA GLU A 290 5.73 25.92 -17.42
C GLU A 290 5.33 26.81 -18.60
N ARG A 291 4.48 27.83 -18.35
CA ARG A 291 4.09 28.81 -19.34
C ARG A 291 4.11 30.22 -18.72
N SER A 292 4.83 31.12 -19.36
CA SER A 292 4.97 32.53 -18.92
C SER A 292 5.41 32.67 -17.44
N GLY A 293 6.30 31.80 -16.96
CA GLY A 293 6.78 31.80 -15.58
C GLY A 293 5.83 31.16 -14.57
N VAL A 294 4.68 30.63 -15.02
CA VAL A 294 3.73 29.89 -14.19
C VAL A 294 3.93 28.38 -14.40
N LYS A 295 4.14 27.66 -13.31
CA LYS A 295 4.27 26.19 -13.30
C LYS A 295 2.91 25.56 -13.04
N TYR A 296 2.56 24.55 -13.82
CA TYR A 296 1.33 23.81 -13.71
C TYR A 296 1.62 22.40 -13.16
N TYR A 297 0.87 22.03 -12.15
CA TYR A 297 0.98 20.70 -11.51
C TYR A 297 -0.38 20.00 -11.52
N ASN A 298 -0.37 18.69 -11.76
CA ASN A 298 -1.55 17.84 -11.70
C ASN A 298 -1.47 16.98 -10.43
N ASP A 299 -2.50 17.09 -9.57
CA ASP A 299 -2.65 16.29 -8.34
C ASP A 299 -4.06 15.68 -8.26
N SER A 300 -4.61 15.25 -9.38
CA SER A 300 -5.98 14.71 -9.45
C SER A 300 -6.18 13.42 -8.64
N LYS A 301 -5.11 12.74 -8.23
CA LYS A 301 -5.14 11.63 -7.27
C LYS A 301 -5.20 12.05 -5.80
N GLY A 302 -5.13 13.35 -5.49
CA GLY A 302 -5.35 13.91 -4.16
C GLY A 302 -6.84 13.96 -3.82
N THR A 303 -7.47 12.84 -3.50
CA THR A 303 -8.93 12.68 -3.38
C THR A 303 -9.48 12.96 -1.99
N ASN A 304 -8.63 13.36 -1.04
CA ASN A 304 -9.07 13.75 0.31
C ASN A 304 -8.48 15.11 0.73
N PRO A 305 -9.08 15.81 1.74
CA PRO A 305 -8.62 17.11 2.17
C PRO A 305 -7.18 17.16 2.65
N ASP A 306 -6.69 16.11 3.33
CA ASP A 306 -5.31 16.05 3.83
C ASP A 306 -4.32 16.01 2.67
N ALA A 307 -4.56 15.18 1.66
CA ALA A 307 -3.74 15.12 0.46
C ALA A 307 -3.66 16.49 -0.24
N ALA A 308 -4.80 17.17 -0.42
CA ALA A 308 -4.84 18.50 -1.04
C ALA A 308 -4.06 19.56 -0.23
N ILE A 309 -4.16 19.53 1.11
CA ILE A 309 -3.39 20.40 2.00
C ILE A 309 -1.88 20.15 1.85
N GLN A 310 -1.45 18.89 1.79
CA GLN A 310 -0.04 18.55 1.62
C GLN A 310 0.47 18.98 0.25
N ALA A 311 -0.31 18.81 -0.80
CA ALA A 311 0.03 19.29 -2.14
C ALA A 311 0.26 20.81 -2.18
N ILE A 312 -0.67 21.59 -1.60
CA ILE A 312 -0.52 23.05 -1.53
C ILE A 312 0.74 23.44 -0.73
N ARG A 313 0.99 22.78 0.40
CA ARG A 313 2.17 23.04 1.24
C ARG A 313 3.51 22.67 0.58
N ALA A 314 3.48 21.77 -0.39
CA ALA A 314 4.66 21.36 -1.15
C ALA A 314 5.07 22.37 -2.22
N MET A 315 4.18 23.31 -2.58
CA MET A 315 4.48 24.27 -3.64
C MET A 315 5.53 25.29 -3.22
N PRO A 316 6.50 25.59 -4.09
CA PRO A 316 7.63 26.48 -3.77
C PRO A 316 7.28 27.97 -3.74
N GLY A 317 6.04 28.34 -4.06
CA GLY A 317 5.64 29.74 -4.16
C GLY A 317 4.11 29.93 -4.11
N PRO A 318 3.63 31.16 -4.40
CA PRO A 318 2.20 31.44 -4.45
C PRO A 318 1.47 30.51 -5.40
N THR A 319 0.39 29.89 -4.91
CA THR A 319 -0.31 28.82 -5.61
C THR A 319 -1.78 29.16 -5.80
N LEU A 320 -2.29 28.97 -7.03
CA LEU A 320 -3.71 28.99 -7.35
C LEU A 320 -4.20 27.54 -7.40
N LEU A 321 -5.08 27.17 -6.47
CA LEU A 321 -5.73 25.85 -6.47
C LEU A 321 -6.96 25.88 -7.38
N ILE A 322 -7.06 24.87 -8.25
CA ILE A 322 -8.28 24.53 -9.01
C ILE A 322 -8.73 23.18 -8.46
N ALA A 323 -9.90 23.17 -7.83
CA ALA A 323 -10.50 21.98 -7.25
C ALA A 323 -11.97 21.86 -7.65
N GLY A 324 -12.50 20.64 -7.72
CA GLY A 324 -13.90 20.36 -8.05
C GLY A 324 -14.33 18.98 -7.56
#